data_3c991e7a3619d7938afd362feafa8026
#
_entry.id   3c991e7a3619d7938afd362feafa8026
#
_cell.length_a   1.000
_cell.length_b   1.000
_cell.length_c   1.000
_cell.angle_alpha   90.00
_cell.angle_beta   90.00
_cell.angle_gamma   90.00
#
_symmetry.space_group_name_H-M   'P 1'
#
loop_
_entity.id
_entity.type
_entity.pdbx_description
1 polymer ?
#
loop_
_entity_poly.entity_id
_entity_poly.type
_entity_poly.pdbx_seq_one_letter_code
_entity_poly.pdbx_strand_id
1 'polypeptide(L)'
;MKVEIGAGEKPHPDYDVHVDILPLPDIEVISWIDRLPFATASVDALRANHVLEHQSYELVEGTLREWARVMRPGAWLDLGVPDARFVAEQWVRGEIDTAEANYWILGGHSDRAAHRGVDSRGIPRWIWNAHHTMFDAGSLHALVSHCGFTDLDIFTYDIRNLRCYARRSS
;
A
#
# COMPACT_ATOMS: atom_id res chain seq x y z
N MET A 1 7.87 -17.88 4.11
CA MET A 1 6.49 -17.40 4.26
C MET A 1 6.35 -16.14 3.41
N LYS A 2 5.35 -16.08 2.55
CA LYS A 2 4.99 -14.90 1.74
C LYS A 2 3.81 -14.20 2.41
N VAL A 3 3.86 -12.89 2.54
CA VAL A 3 2.84 -12.10 3.26
C VAL A 3 2.27 -11.03 2.33
N GLU A 4 0.95 -10.94 2.25
CA GLU A 4 0.25 -9.81 1.62
C GLU A 4 -0.30 -8.89 2.72
N ILE A 5 -0.05 -7.58 2.57
CA ILE A 5 -0.49 -6.53 3.49
C ILE A 5 -1.55 -5.68 2.81
N GLY A 6 -2.64 -5.37 3.54
CA GLY A 6 -3.79 -4.68 2.98
C GLY A 6 -4.51 -5.54 1.95
N ALA A 7 -4.67 -6.83 2.27
CA ALA A 7 -5.18 -7.84 1.33
C ALA A 7 -6.65 -7.59 0.91
N GLY A 8 -7.44 -6.91 1.75
CA GLY A 8 -8.80 -6.50 1.42
C GLY A 8 -9.76 -7.67 1.22
N GLU A 9 -10.79 -7.45 0.39
CA GLU A 9 -11.85 -8.43 0.12
C GLU A 9 -11.44 -9.56 -0.84
N LYS A 10 -10.28 -9.46 -1.48
CA LYS A 10 -9.80 -10.42 -2.48
C LYS A 10 -8.31 -10.68 -2.29
N PRO A 11 -7.94 -11.45 -1.26
CA PRO A 11 -6.55 -11.81 -1.01
C PRO A 11 -5.89 -12.50 -2.21
N HIS A 12 -4.61 -12.25 -2.42
CA HIS A 12 -3.87 -12.81 -3.55
C HIS A 12 -3.49 -14.28 -3.27
N PRO A 13 -3.89 -15.23 -4.12
CA PRO A 13 -3.77 -16.68 -3.82
C PRO A 13 -2.34 -17.21 -3.71
N ASP A 14 -1.35 -16.47 -4.21
CA ASP A 14 0.07 -16.89 -4.19
C ASP A 14 0.79 -16.50 -2.88
N TYR A 15 0.07 -15.91 -1.91
CA TYR A 15 0.60 -15.52 -0.61
C TYR A 15 0.06 -16.43 0.50
N ASP A 16 0.91 -16.69 1.50
CA ASP A 16 0.63 -17.68 2.55
C ASP A 16 -0.16 -17.08 3.71
N VAL A 17 -0.02 -15.77 3.94
CA VAL A 17 -0.64 -15.02 5.05
C VAL A 17 -1.12 -13.67 4.56
N HIS A 18 -2.37 -13.36 4.86
CA HIS A 18 -3.01 -12.10 4.50
C HIS A 18 -3.26 -11.25 5.74
N VAL A 19 -2.76 -10.01 5.67
CA VAL A 19 -2.86 -9.02 6.76
C VAL A 19 -3.79 -7.91 6.31
N ASP A 20 -4.74 -7.55 7.16
CA ASP A 20 -5.58 -6.36 6.96
C ASP A 20 -5.94 -5.74 8.32
N ILE A 21 -6.37 -4.47 8.33
CA ILE A 21 -6.90 -3.82 9.53
C ILE A 21 -8.36 -4.23 9.80
N LEU A 22 -9.07 -4.66 8.76
CA LEU A 22 -10.45 -5.10 8.82
C LEU A 22 -10.53 -6.63 8.95
N PRO A 23 -11.44 -7.16 9.79
CA PRO A 23 -11.68 -8.59 9.92
C PRO A 23 -12.54 -9.10 8.74
N LEU A 24 -11.93 -9.22 7.57
CA LEU A 24 -12.57 -9.71 6.35
C LEU A 24 -12.39 -11.23 6.22
N PRO A 25 -13.21 -11.91 5.39
CA PRO A 25 -12.96 -13.32 5.05
C PRO A 25 -11.55 -13.51 4.50
N ASP A 26 -10.95 -14.65 4.81
CA ASP A 26 -9.61 -15.06 4.36
C ASP A 26 -8.47 -14.11 4.81
N ILE A 27 -8.66 -13.34 5.90
CA ILE A 27 -7.63 -12.56 6.58
C ILE A 27 -7.20 -13.30 7.85
N GLU A 28 -5.97 -13.80 7.85
CA GLU A 28 -5.40 -14.55 8.98
C GLU A 28 -4.88 -13.63 10.09
N VAL A 29 -4.45 -12.43 9.74
CA VAL A 29 -3.82 -11.49 10.68
C VAL A 29 -4.48 -10.13 10.65
N ILE A 30 -5.11 -9.72 11.74
CA ILE A 30 -5.66 -8.38 11.90
C ILE A 30 -4.57 -7.50 12.51
N SER A 31 -4.03 -6.58 11.73
CA SER A 31 -2.93 -5.71 12.18
C SER A 31 -2.84 -4.41 11.39
N TRP A 32 -2.23 -3.40 12.02
CA TRP A 32 -1.77 -2.20 11.34
C TRP A 32 -0.56 -2.51 10.46
N ILE A 33 -0.39 -1.81 9.35
CA ILE A 33 0.69 -2.04 8.39
C ILE A 33 2.07 -1.60 8.91
N ASP A 34 2.10 -0.73 9.90
CA ASP A 34 3.30 -0.20 10.56
C ASP A 34 3.71 -0.98 11.83
N ARG A 35 3.00 -2.06 12.19
CA ARG A 35 3.25 -2.88 13.38
C ARG A 35 2.89 -4.33 13.13
N LEU A 36 3.72 -4.99 12.34
CA LEU A 36 3.45 -6.36 11.91
C LEU A 36 3.82 -7.38 13.00
N PRO A 37 2.96 -8.35 13.33
CA PRO A 37 3.22 -9.35 14.37
C PRO A 37 4.14 -10.47 13.89
N PHE A 38 5.13 -10.15 13.05
CA PHE A 38 6.12 -11.10 12.55
C PHE A 38 7.49 -10.85 13.16
N ALA A 39 8.25 -11.92 13.37
CA ALA A 39 9.62 -11.83 13.83
C ALA A 39 10.51 -11.13 12.76
N THR A 40 11.61 -10.51 13.22
CA THR A 40 12.62 -9.94 12.33
C THR A 40 13.14 -11.03 11.37
N ALA A 41 13.28 -10.67 10.10
CA ALA A 41 13.80 -11.54 9.05
C ALA A 41 13.07 -12.90 8.94
N SER A 42 11.73 -12.90 9.00
CA SER A 42 10.90 -14.11 8.90
C SER A 42 10.12 -14.23 7.59
N VAL A 43 9.99 -13.12 6.83
CA VAL A 43 9.20 -13.03 5.60
C VAL A 43 10.09 -13.16 4.37
N ASP A 44 9.75 -14.06 3.44
CA ASP A 44 10.50 -14.34 2.21
C ASP A 44 10.07 -13.46 1.02
N ALA A 45 8.82 -12.98 1.04
CA ALA A 45 8.29 -12.01 0.10
C ALA A 45 7.13 -11.24 0.74
N LEU A 46 7.05 -9.94 0.45
CA LEU A 46 6.00 -9.06 0.94
C LEU A 46 5.34 -8.37 -0.25
N ARG A 47 4.02 -8.42 -0.29
CA ARG A 47 3.18 -7.66 -1.22
C ARG A 47 2.39 -6.63 -0.45
N ALA A 48 2.31 -5.43 -1.02
CA ALA A 48 1.46 -4.35 -0.54
C ALA A 48 0.89 -3.60 -1.76
N ASN A 49 -0.35 -3.86 -2.10
CA ASN A 49 -0.96 -3.28 -3.28
C ASN A 49 -2.12 -2.36 -2.88
N HIS A 50 -1.99 -1.07 -3.16
CA HIS A 50 -2.97 -0.06 -2.76
C HIS A 50 -3.27 -0.08 -1.26
N VAL A 51 -2.22 0.07 -0.45
CA VAL A 51 -2.33 0.16 1.01
C VAL A 51 -1.40 1.22 1.60
N LEU A 52 -0.21 1.46 1.01
CA LEU A 52 0.76 2.40 1.57
C LEU A 52 0.28 3.86 1.50
N GLU A 53 -0.51 4.22 0.51
CA GLU A 53 -1.14 5.52 0.36
C GLU A 53 -2.16 5.84 1.45
N HIS A 54 -2.69 4.82 2.14
CA HIS A 54 -3.60 4.99 3.28
C HIS A 54 -2.87 5.30 4.59
N GLN A 55 -1.55 5.19 4.61
CA GLN A 55 -0.73 5.61 5.75
C GLN A 55 -0.50 7.12 5.72
N SER A 56 -0.46 7.76 6.90
CA SER A 56 -0.05 9.17 7.00
C SER A 56 1.35 9.36 6.43
N TYR A 57 1.56 10.43 5.67
CA TYR A 57 2.86 10.76 5.07
C TYR A 57 4.00 10.85 6.11
N GLU A 58 3.68 11.20 7.36
CA GLU A 58 4.65 11.24 8.45
C GLU A 58 5.09 9.85 8.93
N LEU A 59 4.28 8.82 8.67
CA LEU A 59 4.51 7.45 9.15
C LEU A 59 5.00 6.50 8.04
N VAL A 60 4.95 6.90 6.78
CA VAL A 60 5.30 6.03 5.64
C VAL A 60 6.72 5.49 5.74
N GLU A 61 7.68 6.32 6.13
CA GLU A 61 9.07 5.87 6.32
C GLU A 61 9.17 4.79 7.41
N GLY A 62 8.52 5.00 8.55
CA GLY A 62 8.47 4.03 9.64
C GLY A 62 7.82 2.72 9.21
N THR A 63 6.76 2.80 8.41
CA THR A 63 6.07 1.65 7.83
C THR A 63 6.98 0.83 6.92
N LEU A 64 7.70 1.47 6.00
CA LEU A 64 8.65 0.78 5.12
C LEU A 64 9.82 0.16 5.89
N ARG A 65 10.29 0.81 6.94
CA ARG A 65 11.32 0.25 7.85
C ARG A 65 10.79 -0.96 8.62
N GLU A 66 9.53 -0.96 9.03
CA GLU A 66 8.90 -2.14 9.65
C GLU A 66 8.78 -3.30 8.65
N TRP A 67 8.43 -3.03 7.39
CA TRP A 67 8.43 -4.04 6.34
C TRP A 67 9.84 -4.60 6.10
N ALA A 68 10.84 -3.73 6.02
CA ALA A 68 12.24 -4.17 5.93
C ALA A 68 12.69 -5.00 7.13
N ARG A 69 12.21 -4.69 8.35
CA ARG A 69 12.51 -5.46 9.57
C ARG A 69 12.01 -6.90 9.47
N VAL A 70 10.76 -7.09 9.06
CA VAL A 70 10.16 -8.44 9.00
C VAL A 70 10.67 -9.26 7.82
N MET A 71 11.11 -8.62 6.74
CA MET A 71 11.64 -9.29 5.56
C MET A 71 13.06 -9.78 5.76
N ARG A 72 13.38 -10.96 5.23
CA ARG A 72 14.75 -11.48 5.18
C ARG A 72 15.62 -10.67 4.24
N PRO A 73 16.92 -10.56 4.49
CA PRO A 73 17.85 -10.04 3.48
C PRO A 73 17.65 -10.73 2.13
N GLY A 74 17.54 -9.95 1.05
CA GLY A 74 17.27 -10.45 -0.30
C GLY A 74 15.81 -10.82 -0.61
N ALA A 75 14.89 -10.75 0.36
CA ALA A 75 13.47 -10.97 0.12
C ALA A 75 12.87 -9.94 -0.83
N TRP A 76 11.85 -10.36 -1.59
CA TRP A 76 11.17 -9.50 -2.56
C TRP A 76 10.07 -8.65 -1.93
N LEU A 77 10.09 -7.36 -2.24
CA LEU A 77 8.98 -6.44 -2.07
C LEU A 77 8.26 -6.27 -3.41
N ASP A 78 6.93 -6.37 -3.38
CA ASP A 78 6.01 -6.07 -4.48
C ASP A 78 5.03 -4.99 -4.00
N LEU A 79 5.27 -3.74 -4.39
CA LEU A 79 4.55 -2.56 -3.92
C LEU A 79 3.80 -1.89 -5.08
N GLY A 80 2.50 -1.68 -4.91
CA GLY A 80 1.66 -0.91 -5.82
C GLY A 80 1.06 0.31 -5.13
N VAL A 81 1.15 1.49 -5.75
CA VAL A 81 0.55 2.75 -5.26
C VAL A 81 0.02 3.59 -6.42
N PRO A 82 -0.96 4.49 -6.22
CA PRO A 82 -1.36 5.43 -7.26
C PRO A 82 -0.23 6.39 -7.64
N ASP A 83 -0.12 6.71 -8.94
CA ASP A 83 0.71 7.80 -9.45
C ASP A 83 -0.05 9.13 -9.35
N ALA A 84 0.03 9.78 -8.20
CA ALA A 84 -0.68 11.02 -7.93
C ALA A 84 -0.22 12.16 -8.86
N ARG A 85 1.06 12.17 -9.27
CA ARG A 85 1.58 13.17 -10.21
C ARG A 85 0.92 13.03 -11.58
N PHE A 86 0.87 11.81 -12.11
CA PHE A 86 0.23 11.55 -13.39
C PHE A 86 -1.26 11.94 -13.39
N VAL A 87 -1.98 11.59 -12.32
CA VAL A 87 -3.39 11.97 -12.14
C VAL A 87 -3.55 13.50 -12.08
N ALA A 88 -2.70 14.20 -11.32
CA ALA A 88 -2.74 15.67 -11.25
C ALA A 88 -2.45 16.32 -12.61
N GLU A 89 -1.51 15.81 -13.39
CA GLU A 89 -1.20 16.28 -14.73
C GLU A 89 -2.39 16.08 -15.69
N GLN A 90 -3.08 14.93 -15.64
CA GLN A 90 -4.29 14.67 -16.42
C GLN A 90 -5.41 15.67 -16.06
N TRP A 91 -5.60 15.94 -14.77
CA TRP A 91 -6.60 16.89 -14.30
C TRP A 91 -6.29 18.31 -14.78
N VAL A 92 -5.05 18.77 -14.64
CA VAL A 92 -4.62 20.11 -15.11
C VAL A 92 -4.80 20.25 -16.62
N ARG A 93 -4.59 19.19 -17.40
CA ARG A 93 -4.81 19.19 -18.87
C ARG A 93 -6.28 19.04 -19.27
N GLY A 94 -7.20 18.83 -18.31
CA GLY A 94 -8.63 18.63 -18.58
C GLY A 94 -8.96 17.26 -19.21
N GLU A 95 -8.06 16.28 -19.10
CA GLU A 95 -8.26 14.91 -19.59
C GLU A 95 -9.17 14.11 -18.65
N ILE A 96 -9.26 14.50 -17.41
CA ILE A 96 -10.18 13.97 -16.39
C ILE A 96 -10.86 15.14 -15.67
N ASP A 97 -12.06 14.88 -15.14
CA ASP A 97 -12.79 15.87 -14.36
C ASP A 97 -12.34 15.88 -12.86
N THR A 98 -12.86 16.84 -12.10
CA THR A 98 -12.54 16.96 -10.66
C THR A 98 -13.02 15.78 -9.83
N ALA A 99 -14.13 15.14 -10.20
CA ALA A 99 -14.65 13.99 -9.45
C ALA A 99 -13.73 12.79 -9.63
N GLU A 100 -13.23 12.55 -10.84
CA GLU A 100 -12.28 11.50 -11.13
C GLU A 100 -10.91 11.78 -10.47
N ALA A 101 -10.44 13.03 -10.50
CA ALA A 101 -9.23 13.43 -9.80
C ALA A 101 -9.34 13.20 -8.28
N ASN A 102 -10.47 13.57 -7.67
CA ASN A 102 -10.73 13.30 -6.25
C ASN A 102 -10.68 11.80 -5.92
N TYR A 103 -11.29 10.95 -6.77
CA TYR A 103 -11.27 9.50 -6.57
C TYR A 103 -9.84 8.95 -6.49
N TRP A 104 -8.98 9.36 -7.42
CA TRP A 104 -7.59 8.86 -7.48
C TRP A 104 -6.67 9.47 -6.44
N ILE A 105 -6.84 10.77 -6.13
CA ILE A 105 -5.94 11.49 -5.20
C ILE A 105 -6.37 11.30 -3.75
N LEU A 106 -7.68 11.30 -3.46
CA LEU A 106 -8.20 11.24 -2.08
C LEU A 106 -8.70 9.85 -1.68
N GLY A 107 -8.75 8.91 -2.62
CA GLY A 107 -9.27 7.56 -2.42
C GLY A 107 -10.76 7.41 -2.67
N GLY A 108 -11.18 6.21 -2.98
CA GLY A 108 -12.56 5.85 -3.36
C GLY A 108 -13.53 5.72 -2.20
N HIS A 109 -13.24 6.28 -1.06
CA HIS A 109 -13.98 6.35 0.21
C HIS A 109 -14.94 5.17 0.47
N SER A 110 -16.12 5.10 -0.15
CA SER A 110 -17.15 4.07 0.08
C SER A 110 -17.52 3.27 -1.15
N ASP A 111 -16.61 3.17 -2.12
CA ASP A 111 -16.80 2.37 -3.35
C ASP A 111 -16.91 0.87 -3.08
N ARG A 112 -16.20 0.36 -2.07
CA ARG A 112 -16.23 -1.04 -1.64
C ARG A 112 -17.18 -1.25 -0.46
N ALA A 113 -17.78 -2.44 -0.41
CA ALA A 113 -18.70 -2.82 0.67
C ALA A 113 -18.03 -2.78 2.06
N ALA A 114 -16.76 -3.20 2.15
CA ALA A 114 -15.97 -3.16 3.38
C ALA A 114 -15.80 -1.74 3.97
N HIS A 115 -15.84 -0.70 3.11
CA HIS A 115 -15.66 0.69 3.52
C HIS A 115 -16.98 1.43 3.82
N ARG A 116 -18.14 0.74 3.69
CA ARG A 116 -19.45 1.33 4.00
C ARG A 116 -19.81 1.15 5.47
N GLY A 117 -20.58 2.09 5.99
CA GLY A 117 -21.04 2.07 7.40
C GLY A 117 -19.96 2.50 8.38
N VAL A 118 -20.06 2.00 9.60
CA VAL A 118 -19.14 2.31 10.71
C VAL A 118 -18.51 1.04 11.27
N ASP A 119 -17.35 1.18 11.90
CA ASP A 119 -16.69 0.09 12.65
C ASP A 119 -17.33 -0.07 14.04
N SER A 120 -16.82 -1.01 14.85
CA SER A 120 -17.33 -1.28 16.22
C SER A 120 -17.17 -0.10 17.18
N ARG A 121 -16.40 0.93 16.83
CA ARG A 121 -16.18 2.16 17.58
C ARG A 121 -17.05 3.32 17.08
N GLY A 122 -17.88 3.09 16.04
CA GLY A 122 -18.69 4.12 15.40
C GLY A 122 -17.91 5.01 14.42
N ILE A 123 -16.68 4.62 14.04
CA ILE A 123 -15.87 5.35 13.09
C ILE A 123 -16.29 4.96 11.66
N PRO A 124 -16.55 5.94 10.76
CA PRO A 124 -16.86 5.63 9.37
C PRO A 124 -15.74 4.84 8.70
N ARG A 125 -16.07 3.69 8.14
CA ARG A 125 -15.08 2.78 7.53
C ARG A 125 -14.37 3.35 6.30
N TRP A 126 -14.98 4.31 5.61
CA TRP A 126 -14.34 4.98 4.46
C TRP A 126 -13.04 5.71 4.82
N ILE A 127 -12.85 6.06 6.11
CA ILE A 127 -11.60 6.67 6.59
C ILE A 127 -10.40 5.77 6.31
N TRP A 128 -10.58 4.45 6.38
CA TRP A 128 -9.54 3.47 6.12
C TRP A 128 -9.17 3.37 4.63
N ASN A 129 -10.00 3.90 3.73
CA ASN A 129 -9.76 3.96 2.29
C ASN A 129 -9.39 5.38 1.80
N ALA A 130 -9.26 6.35 2.69
CA ALA A 130 -8.77 7.67 2.33
C ALA A 130 -7.26 7.63 2.07
N HIS A 131 -6.80 8.31 1.03
CA HIS A 131 -5.38 8.48 0.77
C HIS A 131 -4.82 9.63 1.60
N HIS A 132 -3.78 9.36 2.35
CA HIS A 132 -3.08 10.33 3.21
C HIS A 132 -1.68 10.65 2.71
N THR A 133 -1.20 9.91 1.71
CA THR A 133 0.11 10.10 1.09
C THR A 133 0.00 10.00 -0.42
N MET A 134 0.64 10.93 -1.11
CA MET A 134 0.78 10.93 -2.57
C MET A 134 2.17 10.45 -2.97
N PHE A 135 2.24 9.69 -4.07
CA PHE A 135 3.49 9.19 -4.63
C PHE A 135 3.63 9.59 -6.09
N ASP A 136 4.86 9.81 -6.51
CA ASP A 136 5.33 9.72 -7.89
C ASP A 136 6.53 8.77 -7.97
N ALA A 137 6.97 8.42 -9.16
CA ALA A 137 8.06 7.44 -9.32
C ALA A 137 9.37 7.89 -8.64
N GLY A 138 9.69 9.19 -8.67
CA GLY A 138 10.91 9.72 -8.07
C GLY A 138 10.87 9.69 -6.54
N SER A 139 9.78 10.16 -5.94
CA SER A 139 9.60 10.15 -4.49
C SER A 139 9.51 8.72 -3.95
N LEU A 140 8.81 7.83 -4.64
CA LEU A 140 8.72 6.42 -4.27
C LEU A 140 10.10 5.75 -4.30
N HIS A 141 10.89 5.97 -5.37
CA HIS A 141 12.25 5.44 -5.50
C HIS A 141 13.14 5.90 -4.33
N ALA A 142 13.18 7.22 -4.09
CA ALA A 142 14.01 7.79 -3.03
C ALA A 142 13.64 7.22 -1.65
N LEU A 143 12.35 7.14 -1.35
CA LEU A 143 11.85 6.66 -0.07
C LEU A 143 12.12 5.17 0.15
N VAL A 144 11.81 4.31 -0.83
CA VAL A 144 12.01 2.85 -0.73
C VAL A 144 13.50 2.54 -0.60
N SER A 145 14.37 3.21 -1.39
CA SER A 145 15.83 3.07 -1.26
C SER A 145 16.32 3.48 0.14
N HIS A 146 15.83 4.61 0.67
CA HIS A 146 16.21 5.10 2.00
C HIS A 146 15.81 4.15 3.13
N CYS A 147 14.72 3.40 2.95
CA CYS A 147 14.19 2.48 3.95
C CYS A 147 14.82 1.08 3.94
N GLY A 148 15.89 0.85 3.21
CA GLY A 148 16.65 -0.40 3.24
C GLY A 148 16.24 -1.40 2.16
N PHE A 149 15.90 -0.89 0.98
CA PHE A 149 15.64 -1.70 -0.21
C PHE A 149 16.60 -1.33 -1.33
N THR A 150 16.94 -2.31 -2.16
CA THR A 150 17.83 -2.21 -3.33
C THR A 150 17.19 -2.85 -4.56
N ASP A 151 17.86 -2.78 -5.69
CA ASP A 151 17.43 -3.39 -6.96
C ASP A 151 16.01 -2.96 -7.35
N LEU A 152 15.72 -1.65 -7.19
CA LEU A 152 14.40 -1.10 -7.46
C LEU A 152 14.10 -1.05 -8.95
N ASP A 153 12.97 -1.64 -9.33
CA ASP A 153 12.35 -1.51 -10.65
C ASP A 153 10.97 -0.84 -10.46
N ILE A 154 10.84 0.41 -10.93
CA ILE A 154 9.62 1.20 -10.80
C ILE A 154 9.09 1.54 -12.18
N PHE A 155 7.87 1.14 -12.46
CA PHE A 155 7.21 1.38 -13.74
C PHE A 155 5.73 1.69 -13.58
N THR A 156 5.15 2.32 -14.60
CA THR A 156 3.72 2.55 -14.66
C THR A 156 3.00 1.22 -14.89
N TYR A 157 2.08 0.91 -13.99
CA TYR A 157 1.19 -0.24 -14.07
C TYR A 157 -0.26 0.28 -14.14
N ASP A 158 -1.04 -0.26 -15.07
CA ASP A 158 -2.45 0.11 -15.21
C ASP A 158 -2.70 1.63 -15.28
N ILE A 159 -2.00 2.30 -16.21
CA ILE A 159 -2.12 3.73 -16.58
C ILE A 159 -1.83 4.71 -15.43
N ARG A 160 -2.49 4.57 -14.27
CA ARG A 160 -2.45 5.55 -13.15
C ARG A 160 -1.80 5.01 -11.88
N ASN A 161 -1.17 3.88 -11.98
CA ASN A 161 -0.54 3.23 -10.84
C ASN A 161 0.94 2.98 -11.11
N LEU A 162 1.74 3.10 -10.07
CA LEU A 162 3.13 2.69 -10.03
C LEU A 162 3.22 1.30 -9.41
N ARG A 163 4.06 0.46 -10.01
CA ARG A 163 4.53 -0.78 -9.41
C ARG A 163 6.00 -0.65 -9.12
N CYS A 164 6.38 -1.04 -7.92
CA CYS A 164 7.77 -1.09 -7.48
C CYS A 164 8.09 -2.52 -7.06
N TYR A 165 9.02 -3.14 -7.76
CA TYR A 165 9.71 -4.33 -7.28
C TYR A 165 11.04 -3.93 -6.66
N ALA A 166 11.36 -4.49 -5.51
CA ALA A 166 12.61 -4.21 -4.83
C ALA A 166 13.09 -5.43 -4.04
N ARG A 167 14.35 -5.40 -3.61
CA ARG A 167 14.89 -6.38 -2.67
C ARG A 167 15.22 -5.72 -1.34
N ARG A 168 14.94 -6.43 -0.25
CA ARG A 168 15.43 -6.03 1.06
C ARG A 168 16.96 -6.12 1.06
N SER A 169 17.63 -5.02 1.41
CA SER A 169 19.11 -4.94 1.53
C SER A 169 19.66 -5.97 2.52
N SER A 170 20.93 -6.28 2.39
CA SER A 170 21.65 -7.17 3.31
C SER A 170 21.72 -6.64 4.74
#